data_670c5e7b58104d219bedb0b3e6f1ec26
#
_entry.id   670c5e7b58104d219bedb0b3e6f1ec26
#
_cell.length_a   1.000
_cell.length_b   1.000
_cell.length_c   1.000
_cell.angle_alpha   90.00
_cell.angle_beta   90.00
_cell.angle_gamma   90.00
#
_symmetry.space_group_name_H-M   'P 1'
#
loop_
_entity.id
_entity.type
_entity.pdbx_description
1 polymer ?
#
loop_
_entity_poly.entity_id
_entity_poly.type
_entity_poly.pdbx_seq_one_letter_code
_entity_poly.pdbx_strand_id
1 'polypeptide(L)'
;LELIPLCPEVGIGMGVPRPTIRLVREDGKIKLVNPKNGEDFTEKMLEYSEIQSDLLASSGVCGFVFKKDSPSCGVERVKVYRGDNPQAVRDGRGMFATVFTTLNPHIPVIEEGRMSDSRQAEHFLARVHFFHEWLTTGETGWNAQKIMQFHNDNKLFLLSRAPSSKRILGRLIADLFDKGANPEFVALEYMTEAQKALNTLTSKGRIAHAMERVVGQF
;
A
#
# COMPACT_ATOMS: atom_id res chain seq x y z
N LEU A 1 16.93 5.44 4.37
CA LEU A 1 15.89 5.35 3.34
C LEU A 1 16.46 5.85 2.02
N GLU A 2 16.41 5.01 1.01
CA GLU A 2 16.67 5.38 -0.37
C GLU A 2 15.34 5.70 -1.06
N LEU A 3 15.32 6.78 -1.86
CA LEU A 3 14.14 7.19 -2.61
C LEU A 3 14.37 6.95 -4.10
N ILE A 4 13.53 6.12 -4.72
CA ILE A 4 13.61 5.80 -6.14
C ILE A 4 12.45 6.51 -6.84
N PRO A 5 12.73 7.51 -7.72
CA PRO A 5 11.69 8.22 -8.45
C PRO A 5 11.09 7.32 -9.54
N LEU A 6 9.76 7.29 -9.62
CA LEU A 6 9.03 6.57 -10.65
C LEU A 6 7.89 7.43 -11.18
N CYS A 7 7.78 7.52 -12.49
CA CYS A 7 6.66 8.17 -13.14
C CYS A 7 6.02 7.23 -14.19
N PRO A 8 4.82 6.69 -13.92
CA PRO A 8 4.15 5.77 -14.85
C PRO A 8 3.88 6.41 -16.21
N GLU A 9 3.58 7.70 -16.25
CA GLU A 9 3.32 8.43 -17.50
C GLU A 9 4.57 8.50 -18.40
N VAL A 10 5.73 8.70 -17.80
CA VAL A 10 7.01 8.62 -18.53
C VAL A 10 7.31 7.18 -18.93
N GLY A 11 7.01 6.23 -18.04
CA GLY A 11 7.22 4.81 -18.27
C GLY A 11 6.47 4.25 -19.48
N ILE A 12 5.27 4.76 -19.76
CA ILE A 12 4.51 4.41 -20.98
C ILE A 12 4.89 5.20 -22.23
N GLY A 13 5.97 6.02 -22.15
CA GLY A 13 6.51 6.74 -23.30
C GLY A 13 5.89 8.11 -23.59
N MET A 14 5.20 8.74 -22.63
CA MET A 14 4.55 10.05 -22.87
C MET A 14 5.54 11.23 -23.01
N GLY A 15 6.80 11.05 -22.63
CA GLY A 15 7.83 12.09 -22.72
C GLY A 15 7.69 13.22 -21.68
N VAL A 16 8.51 14.28 -21.87
CA VAL A 16 8.51 15.50 -21.03
C VAL A 16 8.71 16.71 -21.96
N PRO A 17 7.80 17.71 -21.99
CA PRO A 17 6.58 17.82 -21.18
C PRO A 17 5.51 16.83 -21.61
N ARG A 18 4.73 16.34 -20.62
CA ARG A 18 3.68 15.35 -20.87
C ARG A 18 2.40 16.01 -21.35
N PRO A 19 1.66 15.36 -22.28
CA PRO A 19 0.29 15.76 -22.59
C PRO A 19 -0.61 15.58 -21.37
N THR A 20 -1.65 16.39 -21.28
CA THR A 20 -2.67 16.23 -20.24
C THR A 20 -3.43 14.92 -20.47
N ILE A 21 -3.64 14.17 -19.42
CA ILE A 21 -4.48 12.96 -19.41
C ILE A 21 -5.56 13.06 -18.33
N ARG A 22 -6.64 12.33 -18.52
CA ARG A 22 -7.74 12.26 -17.55
C ARG A 22 -8.35 10.86 -17.51
N LEU A 23 -8.98 10.52 -16.39
CA LEU A 23 -9.82 9.34 -16.28
C LEU A 23 -11.22 9.66 -16.83
N VAL A 24 -11.70 8.80 -17.71
CA VAL A 24 -13.06 8.88 -18.28
C VAL A 24 -13.80 7.57 -18.01
N ARG A 25 -15.06 7.66 -17.60
CA ARG A 25 -15.93 6.50 -17.43
C ARG A 25 -16.83 6.35 -18.66
N GLU A 26 -16.62 5.27 -19.39
CA GLU A 26 -17.43 4.85 -20.55
C GLU A 26 -17.88 3.41 -20.34
N ASP A 27 -19.16 3.15 -20.52
CA ASP A 27 -19.78 1.81 -20.38
C ASP A 27 -19.38 1.07 -19.08
N GLY A 28 -19.28 1.82 -17.97
CA GLY A 28 -18.88 1.30 -16.67
C GLY A 28 -17.39 1.05 -16.49
N LYS A 29 -16.57 1.20 -17.53
CA LYS A 29 -15.12 1.04 -17.49
C LYS A 29 -14.42 2.39 -17.34
N ILE A 30 -13.26 2.38 -16.70
CA ILE A 30 -12.40 3.56 -16.57
C ILE A 30 -11.33 3.49 -17.65
N LYS A 31 -11.23 4.56 -18.43
CA LYS A 31 -10.19 4.76 -19.45
C LYS A 31 -9.27 5.92 -19.05
N LEU A 32 -8.04 5.88 -19.55
CA LEU A 32 -7.02 6.92 -19.40
C LEU A 32 -6.81 7.58 -20.76
N VAL A 33 -7.34 8.77 -20.96
CA VAL A 33 -7.36 9.40 -22.29
C VAL A 33 -6.76 10.80 -22.27
N ASN A 34 -6.20 11.21 -23.41
CA ASN A 34 -5.82 12.58 -23.67
C ASN A 34 -7.06 13.36 -24.14
N PRO A 35 -7.54 14.38 -23.39
CA PRO A 35 -8.75 15.12 -23.77
C PRO A 35 -8.63 16.00 -25.01
N LYS A 36 -7.42 16.23 -25.53
CA LYS A 36 -7.19 17.08 -26.70
C LYS A 36 -7.32 16.34 -28.03
N ASN A 37 -6.82 15.11 -28.08
CA ASN A 37 -6.76 14.32 -29.31
C ASN A 37 -7.50 12.97 -29.21
N GLY A 38 -8.07 12.64 -28.05
CA GLY A 38 -8.79 11.38 -27.83
C GLY A 38 -7.90 10.15 -27.71
N GLU A 39 -6.58 10.29 -27.67
CA GLU A 39 -5.65 9.16 -27.55
C GLU A 39 -5.88 8.40 -26.24
N ASP A 40 -6.06 7.08 -26.36
CA ASP A 40 -6.32 6.17 -25.23
C ASP A 40 -5.02 5.49 -24.78
N PHE A 41 -4.63 5.73 -23.53
CA PHE A 41 -3.44 5.16 -22.89
C PHE A 41 -3.77 3.99 -21.95
N THR A 42 -5.02 3.54 -21.91
CA THR A 42 -5.49 2.58 -20.91
C THR A 42 -4.70 1.29 -20.93
N GLU A 43 -4.61 0.63 -22.09
CA GLU A 43 -3.92 -0.66 -22.19
C GLU A 43 -2.43 -0.54 -21.89
N LYS A 44 -1.75 0.48 -22.43
CA LYS A 44 -0.34 0.74 -22.15
C LYS A 44 -0.08 0.98 -20.66
N MET A 45 -0.99 1.71 -19.99
CA MET A 45 -0.85 1.98 -18.56
C MET A 45 -1.11 0.73 -17.73
N LEU A 46 -2.07 -0.09 -18.08
CA LEU A 46 -2.36 -1.35 -17.38
C LEU A 46 -1.19 -2.32 -17.48
N GLU A 47 -0.69 -2.58 -18.69
CA GLU A 47 0.46 -3.46 -18.94
C GLU A 47 1.72 -2.97 -18.19
N TYR A 48 2.04 -1.69 -18.31
CA TYR A 48 3.14 -1.09 -17.56
C TYR A 48 2.96 -1.24 -16.06
N SER A 49 1.74 -1.03 -15.56
CA SER A 49 1.44 -1.09 -14.12
C SER A 49 1.63 -2.49 -13.56
N GLU A 50 1.23 -3.53 -14.29
CA GLU A 50 1.42 -4.92 -13.88
C GLU A 50 2.91 -5.26 -13.80
N ILE A 51 3.65 -5.04 -14.89
CA ILE A 51 5.09 -5.33 -14.96
C ILE A 51 5.85 -4.54 -13.87
N GLN A 52 5.57 -3.26 -13.74
CA GLN A 52 6.28 -2.41 -12.79
C GLN A 52 5.93 -2.73 -11.33
N SER A 53 4.70 -3.16 -11.07
CA SER A 53 4.28 -3.58 -9.72
C SER A 53 5.04 -4.81 -9.26
N ASP A 54 5.24 -5.80 -10.13
CA ASP A 54 6.01 -7.01 -9.84
C ASP A 54 7.51 -6.70 -9.65
N LEU A 55 8.07 -5.83 -10.50
CA LEU A 55 9.47 -5.40 -10.38
C LEU A 55 9.72 -4.66 -9.05
N LEU A 56 8.83 -3.76 -8.65
CA LEU A 56 8.93 -3.04 -7.38
C LEU A 56 8.83 -3.97 -6.17
N ALA A 57 7.90 -4.91 -6.19
CA ALA A 57 7.76 -5.90 -5.11
C ALA A 57 9.03 -6.77 -5.00
N SER A 58 9.55 -7.24 -6.13
CA SER A 58 10.76 -8.08 -6.18
C SER A 58 12.04 -7.32 -5.80
N SER A 59 12.08 -6.01 -5.97
CA SER A 59 13.23 -5.16 -5.59
C SER A 59 13.26 -4.77 -4.12
N GLY A 60 12.33 -5.25 -3.30
CA GLY A 60 12.29 -4.98 -1.87
C GLY A 60 11.80 -3.57 -1.50
N VAL A 61 10.97 -2.95 -2.35
CA VAL A 61 10.33 -1.66 -2.03
C VAL A 61 9.45 -1.81 -0.79
N CYS A 62 9.74 -1.00 0.24
CA CYS A 62 9.06 -1.07 1.54
C CYS A 62 7.88 -0.10 1.68
N GLY A 63 7.68 0.79 0.71
CA GLY A 63 6.59 1.76 0.74
C GLY A 63 6.53 2.59 -0.53
N PHE A 64 5.38 3.19 -0.82
CA PHE A 64 5.19 4.00 -2.01
C PHE A 64 4.50 5.33 -1.68
N VAL A 65 5.08 6.45 -2.16
CA VAL A 65 4.49 7.79 -2.05
C VAL A 65 3.91 8.18 -3.39
N PHE A 66 2.59 8.24 -3.46
CA PHE A 66 1.85 8.56 -4.67
C PHE A 66 1.61 10.05 -4.86
N LYS A 67 1.57 10.50 -6.12
CA LYS A 67 1.18 11.86 -6.48
C LYS A 67 -0.34 12.02 -6.37
N LYS A 68 -0.78 12.97 -5.53
CA LYS A 68 -2.18 13.30 -5.33
C LYS A 68 -2.84 13.83 -6.62
N ASP A 69 -4.14 13.58 -6.76
CA ASP A 69 -4.99 14.06 -7.87
C ASP A 69 -4.52 13.62 -9.28
N SER A 70 -3.49 12.80 -9.40
CA SER A 70 -3.01 12.29 -10.69
C SER A 70 -3.92 11.18 -11.23
N PRO A 71 -4.28 11.18 -12.52
CA PRO A 71 -5.08 10.12 -13.13
C PRO A 71 -4.33 8.78 -13.21
N SER A 72 -3.00 8.78 -13.11
CA SER A 72 -2.18 7.57 -13.01
C SER A 72 -1.87 7.18 -11.55
N CYS A 73 -1.54 8.15 -10.69
CA CYS A 73 -0.97 7.89 -9.35
C CYS A 73 -1.90 8.21 -8.16
N GLY A 74 -2.97 8.99 -8.33
CA GLY A 74 -3.81 9.40 -7.20
C GLY A 74 -4.48 8.19 -6.53
N VAL A 75 -4.37 8.10 -5.20
CA VAL A 75 -4.91 6.95 -4.45
C VAL A 75 -6.38 7.14 -4.13
N GLU A 76 -6.81 8.38 -3.93
CA GLU A 76 -8.18 8.70 -3.50
C GLU A 76 -8.72 9.92 -4.23
N ARG A 77 -10.03 9.92 -4.49
CA ARG A 77 -10.77 11.09 -4.97
C ARG A 77 -10.23 11.72 -6.27
N VAL A 78 -9.64 10.90 -7.14
CA VAL A 78 -9.21 11.35 -8.47
C VAL A 78 -10.45 11.72 -9.29
N LYS A 79 -10.31 12.76 -10.10
CA LYS A 79 -11.38 13.21 -10.99
C LYS A 79 -11.64 12.17 -12.08
N VAL A 80 -12.91 11.75 -12.23
CA VAL A 80 -13.39 10.91 -13.33
C VAL A 80 -14.44 11.68 -14.11
N TYR A 81 -14.25 11.79 -15.40
CA TYR A 81 -15.14 12.45 -16.33
C TYR A 81 -16.14 11.44 -16.94
N ARG A 82 -17.28 11.89 -17.44
CA ARG A 82 -18.25 11.07 -18.15
C ARG A 82 -18.35 11.59 -19.59
N GLY A 83 -17.77 10.86 -20.54
CA GLY A 83 -17.68 11.30 -21.93
C GLY A 83 -17.10 12.71 -22.03
N ASP A 84 -17.73 13.56 -22.82
CA ASP A 84 -17.30 14.95 -23.04
C ASP A 84 -17.82 15.94 -21.98
N ASN A 85 -18.49 15.45 -20.93
CA ASN A 85 -18.98 16.33 -19.87
C ASN A 85 -17.78 16.98 -19.14
N PRO A 86 -17.73 18.32 -19.05
CA PRO A 86 -16.66 19.03 -18.34
C PRO A 86 -16.72 18.84 -16.83
N GLN A 87 -17.84 18.38 -16.28
CA GLN A 87 -17.99 18.11 -14.86
C GLN A 87 -17.42 16.73 -14.50
N ALA A 88 -16.47 16.71 -13.57
CA ALA A 88 -15.90 15.48 -13.06
C ALA A 88 -16.49 15.11 -11.70
N VAL A 89 -16.65 13.81 -11.47
CA VAL A 89 -16.91 13.25 -10.14
C VAL A 89 -15.58 12.87 -9.50
N ARG A 90 -15.43 13.14 -8.19
CA ARG A 90 -14.22 12.77 -7.44
C ARG A 90 -14.41 11.43 -6.73
N ASP A 91 -14.59 10.37 -7.50
CA ASP A 91 -14.79 9.00 -7.03
C ASP A 91 -13.76 8.00 -7.60
N GLY A 92 -12.79 8.50 -8.35
CA GLY A 92 -11.79 7.68 -9.01
C GLY A 92 -10.53 7.44 -8.18
N ARG A 93 -9.72 6.54 -8.74
CA ARG A 93 -8.38 6.20 -8.32
C ARG A 93 -7.49 6.13 -9.56
N GLY A 94 -6.25 6.55 -9.44
CA GLY A 94 -5.26 6.49 -10.51
C GLY A 94 -5.06 5.06 -11.00
N MET A 95 -4.85 4.90 -12.30
CA MET A 95 -4.81 3.57 -12.91
C MET A 95 -3.63 2.74 -12.40
N PHE A 96 -2.41 3.31 -12.39
CA PHE A 96 -1.24 2.68 -11.79
C PHE A 96 -1.43 2.40 -10.28
N ALA A 97 -1.95 3.38 -9.55
CA ALA A 97 -2.19 3.22 -8.11
C ALA A 97 -3.19 2.08 -7.82
N THR A 98 -4.19 1.89 -8.68
CA THR A 98 -5.16 0.79 -8.56
C THR A 98 -4.49 -0.55 -8.73
N VAL A 99 -3.73 -0.75 -9.82
CA VAL A 99 -3.04 -2.01 -10.11
C VAL A 99 -2.01 -2.31 -9.01
N PHE A 100 -1.12 -1.35 -8.72
CA PHE A 100 -0.06 -1.52 -7.72
C PHE A 100 -0.60 -1.98 -6.36
N THR A 101 -1.63 -1.30 -5.85
CA THR A 101 -2.16 -1.61 -4.51
C THR A 101 -3.06 -2.85 -4.48
N THR A 102 -3.56 -3.29 -5.64
CA THR A 102 -4.28 -4.57 -5.76
C THR A 102 -3.31 -5.74 -5.76
N LEU A 103 -2.20 -5.64 -6.50
CA LEU A 103 -1.18 -6.67 -6.55
C LEU A 103 -0.31 -6.72 -5.29
N ASN A 104 -0.10 -5.57 -4.63
CA ASN A 104 0.76 -5.41 -3.46
C ASN A 104 0.01 -4.84 -2.25
N PRO A 105 -1.03 -5.51 -1.72
CA PRO A 105 -1.85 -4.99 -0.62
C PRO A 105 -1.09 -4.85 0.70
N HIS A 106 0.07 -5.50 0.81
CA HIS A 106 0.95 -5.48 1.97
C HIS A 106 1.97 -4.33 1.96
N ILE A 107 2.19 -3.67 0.82
CA ILE A 107 3.11 -2.53 0.75
C ILE A 107 2.41 -1.26 1.24
N PRO A 108 2.95 -0.55 2.25
CA PRO A 108 2.39 0.71 2.71
C PRO A 108 2.39 1.77 1.63
N VAL A 109 1.27 2.48 1.49
CA VAL A 109 1.17 3.58 0.53
C VAL A 109 0.63 4.85 1.21
N ILE A 110 1.01 6.01 0.67
CA ILE A 110 0.51 7.33 1.09
C ILE A 110 0.51 8.28 -0.12
N GLU A 111 -0.36 9.29 -0.12
CA GLU A 111 -0.23 10.42 -1.06
C GLU A 111 0.71 11.49 -0.51
N GLU A 112 1.53 12.12 -1.37
CA GLU A 112 2.51 13.14 -0.96
C GLU A 112 1.88 14.30 -0.20
N GLY A 113 0.65 14.67 -0.53
CA GLY A 113 -0.07 15.72 0.19
C GLY A 113 -0.33 15.41 1.67
N ARG A 114 -0.37 14.13 2.03
CA ARG A 114 -0.53 13.69 3.42
C ARG A 114 0.78 13.65 4.20
N MET A 115 1.92 13.66 3.51
CA MET A 115 3.25 13.71 4.15
C MET A 115 3.52 15.04 4.88
N SER A 116 2.79 16.10 4.55
CA SER A 116 2.87 17.38 5.28
C SER A 116 2.21 17.33 6.68
N ASP A 117 1.32 16.38 6.94
CA ASP A 117 0.79 16.11 8.27
C ASP A 117 1.75 15.16 9.01
N SER A 118 2.40 15.67 10.05
CA SER A 118 3.42 14.93 10.81
C SER A 118 2.91 13.60 11.38
N ARG A 119 1.63 13.51 11.76
CA ARG A 119 1.03 12.27 12.29
C ARG A 119 0.83 11.23 11.20
N GLN A 120 0.42 11.66 10.00
CA GLN A 120 0.24 10.75 8.87
C GLN A 120 1.60 10.29 8.32
N ALA A 121 2.57 11.20 8.25
CA ALA A 121 3.94 10.89 7.84
C ALA A 121 4.59 9.88 8.81
N GLU A 122 4.51 10.13 10.12
CA GLU A 122 5.03 9.21 11.15
C GLU A 122 4.35 7.84 11.06
N HIS A 123 3.03 7.83 10.92
CA HIS A 123 2.28 6.59 10.80
C HIS A 123 2.66 5.79 9.56
N PHE A 124 2.83 6.45 8.42
CA PHE A 124 3.31 5.82 7.18
C PHE A 124 4.72 5.25 7.35
N LEU A 125 5.66 6.06 7.88
CA LEU A 125 7.04 5.62 8.10
C LEU A 125 7.14 4.45 9.07
N ALA A 126 6.32 4.42 10.11
CA ALA A 126 6.25 3.30 11.03
C ALA A 126 5.78 2.00 10.33
N ARG A 127 4.83 2.09 9.40
CA ARG A 127 4.39 0.95 8.57
C ARG A 127 5.47 0.50 7.60
N VAL A 128 6.19 1.45 7.00
CA VAL A 128 7.33 1.17 6.11
C VAL A 128 8.42 0.42 6.88
N HIS A 129 8.74 0.88 8.10
CA HIS A 129 9.75 0.23 8.94
C HIS A 129 9.32 -1.18 9.33
N PHE A 130 8.09 -1.36 9.77
CA PHE A 130 7.52 -2.66 10.10
C PHE A 130 7.57 -3.63 8.90
N PHE A 131 7.29 -3.15 7.69
CA PHE A 131 7.37 -3.97 6.49
C PHE A 131 8.81 -4.25 6.07
N HIS A 132 9.73 -3.31 6.25
CA HIS A 132 11.16 -3.52 6.01
C HIS A 132 11.72 -4.61 6.92
N GLU A 133 11.44 -4.58 8.22
CA GLU A 133 11.83 -5.64 9.16
C GLU A 133 11.30 -7.01 8.73
N TRP A 134 10.06 -7.04 8.25
CA TRP A 134 9.45 -8.25 7.70
C TRP A 134 10.25 -8.80 6.52
N LEU A 135 10.56 -7.97 5.54
CA LEU A 135 11.34 -8.40 4.36
C LEU A 135 12.71 -8.91 4.78
N THR A 136 13.40 -8.22 5.69
CA THR A 136 14.72 -8.62 6.20
C THR A 136 14.64 -9.96 6.94
N THR A 137 13.62 -10.17 7.77
CA THR A 137 13.41 -11.44 8.50
C THR A 137 13.16 -12.60 7.55
N GLY A 138 12.41 -12.35 6.47
CA GLY A 138 12.04 -13.34 5.46
C GLY A 138 13.07 -13.57 4.37
N GLU A 139 14.19 -12.83 4.33
CA GLU A 139 15.18 -12.87 3.24
C GLU A 139 15.71 -14.28 2.93
N THR A 140 15.85 -15.13 3.95
CA THR A 140 16.29 -16.54 3.80
C THR A 140 15.13 -17.54 3.85
N GLY A 141 13.91 -17.11 3.48
CA GLY A 141 12.68 -17.89 3.54
C GLY A 141 12.00 -17.87 4.91
N TRP A 142 10.74 -18.22 4.94
CA TRP A 142 9.91 -18.23 6.14
C TRP A 142 9.83 -19.61 6.79
N ASN A 143 9.78 -19.63 8.12
CA ASN A 143 9.42 -20.78 8.93
C ASN A 143 8.58 -20.34 10.14
N ALA A 144 7.95 -21.29 10.82
CA ALA A 144 7.06 -21.00 11.94
C ALA A 144 7.73 -20.20 13.07
N GLN A 145 8.99 -20.51 13.37
CA GLN A 145 9.76 -19.83 14.43
C GLN A 145 10.00 -18.35 14.07
N LYS A 146 10.41 -18.05 12.83
CA LYS A 146 10.62 -16.68 12.36
C LYS A 146 9.35 -15.84 12.43
N ILE A 147 8.22 -16.39 11.99
CA ILE A 147 6.93 -15.69 12.03
C ILE A 147 6.52 -15.41 13.48
N MET A 148 6.65 -16.40 14.36
CA MET A 148 6.37 -16.25 15.79
C MET A 148 7.30 -15.23 16.46
N GLN A 149 8.61 -15.27 16.14
CA GLN A 149 9.58 -14.32 16.68
C GLN A 149 9.25 -12.89 16.24
N PHE A 150 9.04 -12.67 14.95
CA PHE A 150 8.61 -11.37 14.41
C PHE A 150 7.34 -10.84 15.09
N HIS A 151 6.34 -11.71 15.29
CA HIS A 151 5.11 -11.31 15.99
C HIS A 151 5.40 -10.88 17.43
N ASN A 152 6.21 -11.62 18.16
CA ASN A 152 6.54 -11.31 19.56
C ASN A 152 7.32 -10.00 19.68
N ASP A 153 8.29 -9.76 18.78
CA ASP A 153 9.10 -8.54 18.75
C ASP A 153 8.25 -7.31 18.42
N ASN A 154 7.24 -7.48 17.53
CA ASN A 154 6.35 -6.41 17.10
C ASN A 154 5.00 -6.34 17.84
N LYS A 155 4.82 -7.16 18.89
CA LYS A 155 3.54 -7.27 19.62
C LYS A 155 3.04 -5.94 20.18
N LEU A 156 3.95 -5.14 20.74
CA LEU A 156 3.61 -3.83 21.31
C LEU A 156 3.29 -2.80 20.24
N PHE A 157 4.02 -2.81 19.14
CA PHE A 157 3.72 -1.99 17.98
C PHE A 157 2.32 -2.28 17.44
N LEU A 158 2.00 -3.55 17.21
CA LEU A 158 0.67 -3.99 16.76
C LEU A 158 -0.42 -3.63 17.77
N LEU A 159 -0.18 -3.82 19.07
CA LEU A 159 -1.14 -3.49 20.11
C LEU A 159 -1.44 -1.99 20.15
N SER A 160 -0.43 -1.14 20.00
CA SER A 160 -0.58 0.32 20.05
C SER A 160 -1.29 0.89 18.83
N ARG A 161 -1.16 0.26 17.67
CA ARG A 161 -1.66 0.78 16.39
C ARG A 161 -2.86 0.02 15.84
N ALA A 162 -2.88 -1.28 16.00
CA ALA A 162 -3.88 -2.17 15.41
C ALA A 162 -4.38 -3.24 16.43
N PRO A 163 -4.96 -2.86 17.58
CA PRO A 163 -5.36 -3.82 18.61
C PRO A 163 -6.40 -4.84 18.12
N SER A 164 -7.19 -4.49 17.10
CA SER A 164 -8.19 -5.39 16.48
C SER A 164 -7.56 -6.57 15.73
N SER A 165 -6.31 -6.43 15.27
CA SER A 165 -5.61 -7.50 14.54
C SER A 165 -5.15 -8.65 15.43
N LYS A 166 -5.02 -8.44 16.74
CA LYS A 166 -4.46 -9.42 17.69
C LYS A 166 -5.05 -10.83 17.54
N ARG A 167 -6.38 -10.93 17.42
CA ARG A 167 -7.06 -12.24 17.31
C ARG A 167 -6.79 -12.91 15.97
N ILE A 168 -6.77 -12.15 14.88
CA ILE A 168 -6.55 -12.67 13.53
C ILE A 168 -5.11 -13.15 13.39
N LEU A 169 -4.15 -12.28 13.72
CA LEU A 169 -2.73 -12.60 13.62
C LEU A 169 -2.33 -13.75 14.55
N GLY A 170 -2.87 -13.78 15.78
CA GLY A 170 -2.64 -14.87 16.71
C GLY A 170 -3.18 -16.21 16.20
N ARG A 171 -4.31 -16.23 15.49
CA ARG A 171 -4.86 -17.44 14.88
C ARG A 171 -3.99 -17.94 13.73
N LEU A 172 -3.50 -17.05 12.86
CA LEU A 172 -2.60 -17.42 11.79
C LEU A 172 -1.33 -18.09 12.31
N ILE A 173 -0.79 -17.59 13.42
CA ILE A 173 0.37 -18.22 14.07
C ILE A 173 0.02 -19.57 14.67
N ALA A 174 -1.12 -19.69 15.36
CA ALA A 174 -1.56 -20.97 15.91
C ALA A 174 -1.73 -22.04 14.81
N ASP A 175 -2.29 -21.68 13.67
CA ASP A 175 -2.49 -22.59 12.54
C ASP A 175 -1.16 -23.14 11.97
N LEU A 176 -0.04 -22.42 12.11
CA LEU A 176 1.30 -22.93 11.75
C LEU A 176 1.70 -24.16 12.59
N PHE A 177 1.39 -24.11 13.88
CA PHE A 177 1.80 -25.17 14.82
C PHE A 177 0.77 -26.28 14.94
N ASP A 178 -0.52 -25.93 14.93
CA ASP A 178 -1.60 -26.89 15.15
C ASP A 178 -1.98 -27.66 13.88
N LYS A 179 -1.86 -27.02 12.70
CA LYS A 179 -2.31 -27.58 11.42
C LYS A 179 -1.20 -27.86 10.42
N GLY A 180 0.06 -27.50 10.75
CA GLY A 180 1.17 -27.63 9.83
C GLY A 180 1.01 -26.80 8.54
N ALA A 181 0.39 -25.62 8.63
CA ALA A 181 0.19 -24.73 7.49
C ALA A 181 1.53 -24.33 6.86
N ASN A 182 1.53 -24.11 5.53
CA ASN A 182 2.73 -23.69 4.82
C ASN A 182 3.20 -22.30 5.33
N PRO A 183 4.44 -22.18 5.87
CA PRO A 183 4.94 -20.93 6.44
C PRO A 183 4.98 -19.76 5.45
N GLU A 184 5.32 -19.98 4.19
CA GLU A 184 5.37 -18.91 3.17
C GLU A 184 3.97 -18.34 2.91
N PHE A 185 2.97 -19.19 2.84
CA PHE A 185 1.57 -18.76 2.67
C PHE A 185 1.09 -17.98 3.90
N VAL A 186 1.34 -18.50 5.10
CA VAL A 186 0.94 -17.82 6.35
C VAL A 186 1.69 -16.50 6.53
N ALA A 187 2.95 -16.43 6.13
CA ALA A 187 3.72 -15.20 6.14
C ALA A 187 3.07 -14.11 5.29
N LEU A 188 2.69 -14.41 4.07
CA LEU A 188 2.02 -13.45 3.17
C LEU A 188 0.67 -12.99 3.74
N GLU A 189 -0.13 -13.93 4.22
CA GLU A 189 -1.44 -13.64 4.84
C GLU A 189 -1.29 -12.80 6.11
N TYR A 190 -0.33 -13.14 6.97
CA TYR A 190 0.00 -12.39 8.18
C TYR A 190 0.32 -10.93 7.88
N MET A 191 1.22 -10.68 6.92
CA MET A 191 1.60 -9.30 6.57
C MET A 191 0.45 -8.53 5.92
N THR A 192 -0.32 -9.17 5.06
CA THR A 192 -1.51 -8.56 4.44
C THR A 192 -2.52 -8.13 5.51
N GLU A 193 -2.86 -8.99 6.46
CA GLU A 193 -3.79 -8.66 7.54
C GLU A 193 -3.21 -7.64 8.54
N ALA A 194 -1.91 -7.70 8.83
CA ALA A 194 -1.25 -6.71 9.67
C ALA A 194 -1.29 -5.31 9.03
N GLN A 195 -0.93 -5.18 7.76
CA GLN A 195 -0.95 -3.89 7.06
C GLN A 195 -2.37 -3.35 6.87
N LYS A 196 -3.34 -4.21 6.61
CA LYS A 196 -4.76 -3.83 6.56
C LYS A 196 -5.23 -3.23 7.89
N ALA A 197 -4.90 -3.88 9.00
CA ALA A 197 -5.24 -3.38 10.33
C ALA A 197 -4.48 -2.10 10.68
N LEU A 198 -3.22 -1.98 10.27
CA LEU A 198 -2.38 -0.80 10.44
C LEU A 198 -2.78 0.37 9.52
N ASN A 199 -3.66 0.19 8.54
CA ASN A 199 -4.08 1.27 7.64
C ASN A 199 -4.90 2.37 8.35
N THR A 200 -5.38 2.12 9.57
CA THR A 200 -6.10 3.10 10.38
C THR A 200 -5.14 3.88 11.26
N LEU A 201 -5.18 5.22 11.16
CA LEU A 201 -4.35 6.10 11.98
C LEU A 201 -4.61 5.86 13.48
N THR A 202 -3.54 5.63 14.24
CA THR A 202 -3.64 5.39 15.68
C THR A 202 -4.00 6.66 16.46
N SER A 203 -4.65 6.52 17.61
CA SER A 203 -4.92 7.62 18.53
C SER A 203 -3.87 7.67 19.65
N LYS A 204 -3.67 8.87 20.25
CA LYS A 204 -2.81 9.02 21.42
C LYS A 204 -3.20 8.10 22.56
N GLY A 205 -4.50 7.89 22.79
CA GLY A 205 -5.01 6.99 23.83
C GLY A 205 -4.63 5.53 23.62
N ARG A 206 -4.59 5.05 22.38
CA ARG A 206 -4.13 3.67 22.07
C ARG A 206 -2.64 3.49 22.37
N ILE A 207 -1.83 4.49 22.04
CA ILE A 207 -0.39 4.47 22.33
C ILE A 207 -0.18 4.47 23.85
N ALA A 208 -0.84 5.36 24.60
CA ALA A 208 -0.76 5.43 26.06
C ALA A 208 -1.15 4.09 26.71
N HIS A 209 -2.26 3.49 26.29
CA HIS A 209 -2.71 2.20 26.81
C HIS A 209 -1.72 1.05 26.52
N ALA A 210 -1.05 1.07 25.37
CA ALA A 210 0.00 0.09 25.08
C ALA A 210 1.21 0.29 26.01
N MET A 211 1.59 1.54 26.27
CA MET A 211 2.69 1.89 27.20
C MET A 211 2.37 1.48 28.64
N GLU A 212 1.15 1.73 29.13
CA GLU A 212 0.71 1.29 30.46
C GLU A 212 0.84 -0.22 30.66
N ARG A 213 0.56 -1.02 29.61
CA ARG A 213 0.76 -2.46 29.66
C ARG A 213 2.22 -2.90 29.78
N VAL A 214 3.14 -2.11 29.25
CA VAL A 214 4.58 -2.37 29.41
C VAL A 214 5.00 -2.04 30.84
N VAL A 215 4.64 -0.86 31.34
CA VAL A 215 5.00 -0.39 32.67
C VAL A 215 4.34 -1.26 33.77
N GLY A 216 3.12 -1.73 33.56
CA GLY A 216 2.41 -2.61 34.51
C GLY A 216 2.89 -4.06 34.57
N GLN A 217 3.93 -4.42 33.79
CA GLN A 217 4.59 -5.74 33.85
C GLN A 217 5.89 -5.71 34.69
N PHE A 218 6.29 -4.57 35.19
CA PHE A 218 7.41 -4.34 36.13
C PHE A 218 6.87 -3.86 37.48
#